data_94f76b52b8bcbe81f9ffa02d744b58a2
#
_entry.id   94f76b52b8bcbe81f9ffa02d744b58a2
#
_cell.length_a   1.000
_cell.length_b   1.000
_cell.length_c   1.000
_cell.angle_alpha   90.00
_cell.angle_beta   90.00
_cell.angle_gamma   90.00
#
_symmetry.space_group_name_H-M   'P 1'
#
loop_
_entity.id
_entity.type
_entity.pdbx_description
1 polymer ?
#
loop_
_entity_poly.entity_id
_entity_poly.type
_entity_poly.pdbx_seq_one_letter_code
_entity_poly.pdbx_strand_id
1 'polypeptide(L)'
;MGHPGADARAAGAAGGRVRTVMRGDHQTLALLLFCAFIAVTLFITTWVSRNRQGSAEEFYAGGRLFSPMENGFAIAGDYMSAASFLGISGLIALYGYDGMLYSVGFLVAWLVVLLLVAELVRNCGRFTLADVVAARMAERPVRTALGTSSVTVSVLYLVAQMVGAGSLVALLLGGTSSAARSWTVVGVGALMVVYVSFGGMRATTWIQIVKAVLLMGGAVALTVLVLLHFRGDINHLLNTAAERSGHGKDFLAPGLRYGGDWISRFDFISLGVALVLGTAGLPHILARFYTVPTARAARRSVVWSIGLIGSFYLMTIVLGFGAAALVGSADVRASNAAGNTAVPLLALVLGGGEGSTGGTVLFAVVAAIAFATILAVVAGITLASSASVAHDLYASLRRPGRKPYGEVAVARVAAAVIGAVAIALGLLAQNLNVAFLVGLAFAVAASANLPALLYALFWRNFTTRGAVWAVYGGLVPAVVLVVVSPVVSGSPTSLFPGVDFQLFPLENPGLVSIPLGFLAGWLGTVTSREKPDEAKHAETEVRALTGAGAA
;
A
#
# COMPACT_ATOMS: atom_id res chain seq x y z
N MET A 1 12.24 -15.09 -61.20
CA MET A 1 13.20 -14.08 -60.74
C MET A 1 12.39 -12.85 -60.32
N GLY A 2 12.04 -12.75 -59.06
CA GLY A 2 11.32 -11.63 -58.45
C GLY A 2 12.08 -11.24 -57.20
N HIS A 3 12.51 -9.99 -57.10
CA HIS A 3 13.35 -9.46 -56.05
C HIS A 3 12.63 -9.44 -54.69
N PRO A 4 13.20 -10.01 -53.61
CA PRO A 4 12.74 -9.82 -52.23
C PRO A 4 13.50 -8.66 -51.60
N GLY A 5 13.07 -7.43 -51.84
CA GLY A 5 13.81 -6.26 -51.29
C GLY A 5 12.97 -5.04 -50.91
N ALA A 6 11.65 -5.08 -51.13
CA ALA A 6 10.77 -3.94 -50.90
C ALA A 6 10.02 -3.97 -49.55
N ASP A 7 9.75 -5.16 -48.98
CA ASP A 7 8.92 -5.28 -47.78
C ASP A 7 9.67 -5.13 -46.46
N ALA A 8 11.01 -5.17 -46.49
CA ALA A 8 11.82 -5.02 -45.27
C ALA A 8 12.00 -3.54 -44.83
N ARG A 9 11.63 -2.56 -45.65
CA ARG A 9 11.75 -1.11 -45.33
C ARG A 9 10.48 -0.50 -44.75
N ALA A 10 9.31 -1.13 -44.93
CA ALA A 10 8.05 -0.66 -44.37
C ALA A 10 7.83 -1.11 -42.92
N ALA A 11 8.45 -2.20 -42.48
CA ALA A 11 8.38 -2.67 -41.09
C ALA A 11 9.33 -1.92 -40.13
N GLY A 12 10.26 -1.12 -40.65
CA GLY A 12 11.24 -0.37 -39.83
C GLY A 12 10.80 1.01 -39.37
N ALA A 13 9.64 1.51 -39.81
CA ALA A 13 9.23 2.91 -39.53
C ALA A 13 8.15 3.06 -38.46
N ALA A 14 7.63 1.97 -37.87
CA ALA A 14 6.61 2.02 -36.82
C ALA A 14 7.16 1.81 -35.38
N GLY A 15 8.47 1.64 -35.24
CA GLY A 15 9.14 1.52 -33.95
C GLY A 15 9.72 2.84 -33.45
N GLY A 16 8.90 3.88 -33.33
CA GLY A 16 9.28 5.11 -32.64
C GLY A 16 9.52 4.79 -31.17
N ARG A 17 10.78 4.49 -30.82
CA ARG A 17 11.23 4.33 -29.43
C ARG A 17 10.82 5.60 -28.66
N VAL A 18 10.06 5.44 -27.58
CA VAL A 18 9.95 6.45 -26.52
C VAL A 18 11.36 6.69 -25.97
N ARG A 19 12.15 7.44 -26.72
CA ARG A 19 13.48 7.90 -26.39
C ARG A 19 13.34 9.30 -25.79
N THR A 20 13.28 9.35 -24.49
CA THR A 20 13.31 10.59 -23.69
C THR A 20 11.95 11.22 -23.45
N VAL A 21 11.37 10.88 -22.33
CA VAL A 21 10.25 11.59 -21.71
C VAL A 21 10.67 13.03 -21.44
N MET A 22 10.11 13.95 -22.19
CA MET A 22 10.25 15.42 -22.10
C MET A 22 11.68 15.98 -22.13
N ARG A 23 11.96 16.91 -23.01
CA ARG A 23 13.21 17.68 -23.09
C ARG A 23 12.92 19.19 -23.14
N GLY A 24 13.79 19.99 -22.53
CA GLY A 24 13.77 21.44 -22.62
C GLY A 24 12.60 22.10 -21.89
N ASP A 25 11.92 23.03 -22.53
CA ASP A 25 10.88 23.90 -21.94
C ASP A 25 9.71 23.10 -21.36
N HIS A 26 9.30 21.98 -21.98
CA HIS A 26 8.22 21.11 -21.49
C HIS A 26 8.59 20.40 -20.18
N GLN A 27 9.85 20.01 -19.99
CA GLN A 27 10.31 19.41 -18.74
C GLN A 27 10.31 20.44 -17.61
N THR A 28 10.76 21.66 -17.89
CA THR A 28 10.73 22.76 -16.92
C THR A 28 9.31 23.10 -16.52
N LEU A 29 8.38 23.18 -17.48
CA LEU A 29 6.96 23.42 -17.21
C LEU A 29 6.35 22.31 -16.33
N ALA A 30 6.63 21.04 -16.64
CA ALA A 30 6.15 19.91 -15.85
C ALA A 30 6.65 19.96 -14.41
N LEU A 31 7.93 20.25 -14.19
CA LEU A 31 8.53 20.41 -12.87
C LEU A 31 7.94 21.58 -12.10
N LEU A 32 7.74 22.73 -12.73
CA LEU A 32 7.13 23.90 -12.09
C LEU A 32 5.69 23.62 -11.65
N LEU A 33 4.87 23.03 -12.53
CA LEU A 33 3.50 22.64 -12.21
C LEU A 33 3.44 21.59 -11.08
N PHE A 34 4.33 20.60 -11.14
CA PHE A 34 4.46 19.59 -10.10
C PHE A 34 4.82 20.22 -8.76
N CYS A 35 5.87 21.06 -8.71
CA CYS A 35 6.30 21.74 -7.49
C CYS A 35 5.21 22.69 -6.94
N ALA A 36 4.53 23.43 -7.81
CA ALA A 36 3.43 24.31 -7.42
C ALA A 36 2.27 23.52 -6.79
N PHE A 37 1.89 22.40 -7.39
CA PHE A 37 0.82 21.54 -6.84
C PHE A 37 1.22 20.95 -5.48
N ILE A 38 2.44 20.47 -5.33
CA ILE A 38 2.97 19.97 -4.06
C ILE A 38 3.00 21.08 -3.00
N ALA A 39 3.46 22.28 -3.37
CA ALA A 39 3.47 23.44 -2.45
C ALA A 39 2.05 23.79 -1.95
N VAL A 40 1.06 23.81 -2.85
CA VAL A 40 -0.35 24.03 -2.49
C VAL A 40 -0.87 22.93 -1.55
N THR A 41 -0.57 21.67 -1.84
CA THR A 41 -0.97 20.54 -1.01
C THR A 41 -0.33 20.61 0.39
N LEU A 42 0.95 20.96 0.46
CA LEU A 42 1.67 21.16 1.73
C LEU A 42 1.12 22.37 2.51
N PHE A 43 0.77 23.45 1.81
CA PHE A 43 0.16 24.63 2.42
C PHE A 43 -1.20 24.29 3.04
N ILE A 44 -2.09 23.61 2.31
CA ILE A 44 -3.39 23.16 2.82
C ILE A 44 -3.17 22.29 4.07
N THR A 45 -2.24 21.35 3.99
CA THR A 45 -1.92 20.43 5.09
C THR A 45 -1.46 21.16 6.36
N THR A 46 -0.52 22.12 6.20
CA THR A 46 0.01 22.89 7.34
C THR A 46 -1.05 23.84 7.91
N TRP A 47 -1.89 24.40 7.06
CA TRP A 47 -2.98 25.29 7.49
C TRP A 47 -4.03 24.54 8.33
N VAL A 48 -4.46 23.35 7.87
CA VAL A 48 -5.39 22.49 8.62
C VAL A 48 -4.79 22.01 9.94
N SER A 49 -3.46 21.83 10.00
CA SER A 49 -2.73 21.32 11.18
C SER A 49 -2.47 22.39 12.25
N ARG A 50 -2.76 23.67 12.01
CA ARG A 50 -2.36 24.78 12.91
C ARG A 50 -3.05 24.80 14.28
N ASN A 51 -4.27 24.28 14.39
CA ASN A 51 -5.04 24.25 15.64
C ASN A 51 -4.80 22.94 16.40
N ARG A 52 -3.74 22.87 17.21
CA ARG A 52 -3.37 21.69 18.00
C ARG A 52 -3.79 21.86 19.46
N GLN A 53 -4.56 20.92 19.99
CA GLN A 53 -4.65 20.66 21.42
C GLN A 53 -3.75 19.43 21.69
N GLY A 54 -2.82 19.53 22.63
CA GLY A 54 -1.71 18.58 22.80
C GLY A 54 -2.06 17.29 23.57
N SER A 55 -3.29 16.76 23.49
CA SER A 55 -3.66 15.53 24.18
C SER A 55 -3.24 14.29 23.36
N ALA A 56 -2.90 13.17 24.04
CA ALA A 56 -2.60 11.90 23.41
C ALA A 56 -3.78 11.38 22.57
N GLU A 57 -5.02 11.60 23.02
CA GLU A 57 -6.24 11.21 22.31
C GLU A 57 -6.41 11.98 20.99
N GLU A 58 -6.11 13.27 20.97
CA GLU A 58 -6.12 14.05 19.73
C GLU A 58 -4.99 13.62 18.79
N PHE A 59 -3.82 13.32 19.33
CA PHE A 59 -2.66 12.91 18.53
C PHE A 59 -2.84 11.53 17.89
N TYR A 60 -3.35 10.53 18.63
CA TYR A 60 -3.46 9.14 18.15
C TYR A 60 -4.84 8.79 17.58
N ALA A 61 -5.94 9.39 18.06
CA ALA A 61 -7.31 9.08 17.67
C ALA A 61 -8.09 10.26 17.06
N GLY A 62 -7.44 11.42 16.84
CA GLY A 62 -8.08 12.60 16.26
C GLY A 62 -9.25 13.17 17.07
N GLY A 63 -9.34 12.83 18.38
CA GLY A 63 -10.45 13.24 19.26
C GLY A 63 -11.78 12.54 18.99
N ARG A 64 -11.81 11.51 18.12
CA ARG A 64 -13.02 10.72 17.76
C ARG A 64 -14.17 11.56 17.17
N LEU A 65 -13.83 12.60 16.44
CA LEU A 65 -14.78 13.62 15.97
C LEU A 65 -15.27 13.38 14.55
N PHE A 66 -14.70 12.39 13.84
CA PHE A 66 -15.01 12.20 12.42
C PHE A 66 -16.35 11.49 12.20
N SER A 67 -17.12 11.99 11.23
CA SER A 67 -18.31 11.33 10.74
C SER A 67 -17.96 10.04 9.96
N PRO A 68 -18.94 9.13 9.79
CA PRO A 68 -18.71 7.92 8.98
C PRO A 68 -18.24 8.19 7.55
N MET A 69 -18.74 9.24 6.93
CA MET A 69 -18.38 9.62 5.57
C MET A 69 -16.95 10.16 5.52
N GLU A 70 -16.59 11.11 6.38
CA GLU A 70 -15.22 11.67 6.46
C GLU A 70 -14.20 10.57 6.72
N ASN A 71 -14.48 9.68 7.68
CA ASN A 71 -13.60 8.56 7.96
C ASN A 71 -13.56 7.54 6.81
N GLY A 72 -14.66 7.32 6.10
CA GLY A 72 -14.71 6.50 4.90
C GLY A 72 -13.81 7.04 3.79
N PHE A 73 -13.83 8.35 3.54
CA PHE A 73 -12.90 9.00 2.62
C PHE A 73 -11.45 8.93 3.12
N ALA A 74 -11.20 9.08 4.42
CA ALA A 74 -9.86 8.96 4.98
C ALA A 74 -9.31 7.53 4.84
N ILE A 75 -10.11 6.51 5.13
CA ILE A 75 -9.76 5.10 4.94
C ILE A 75 -9.48 4.82 3.46
N ALA A 76 -10.39 5.25 2.56
CA ALA A 76 -10.18 5.12 1.13
C ALA A 76 -8.90 5.84 0.68
N GLY A 77 -8.64 7.03 1.24
CA GLY A 77 -7.39 7.76 1.03
C GLY A 77 -6.15 6.97 1.47
N ASP A 78 -6.14 6.35 2.64
CA ASP A 78 -5.01 5.53 3.10
C ASP A 78 -4.79 4.31 2.20
N TYR A 79 -5.86 3.71 1.70
CA TYR A 79 -5.81 2.48 0.93
C TYR A 79 -5.47 2.71 -0.55
N MET A 80 -6.09 3.71 -1.19
CA MET A 80 -5.79 4.13 -2.55
C MET A 80 -4.42 4.81 -2.60
N SER A 81 -3.36 4.02 -2.66
CA SER A 81 -1.95 4.45 -2.62
C SER A 81 -1.32 4.46 -4.01
N ALA A 82 -0.02 4.77 -4.07
CA ALA A 82 0.77 4.59 -5.29
C ALA A 82 0.69 3.15 -5.82
N ALA A 83 0.61 2.15 -4.93
CA ALA A 83 0.45 0.76 -5.32
C ALA A 83 -0.84 0.55 -6.12
N SER A 84 -1.94 1.13 -5.68
CA SER A 84 -3.22 1.01 -6.37
C SER A 84 -3.23 1.78 -7.68
N PHE A 85 -2.75 3.01 -7.69
CA PHE A 85 -2.83 3.88 -8.86
C PHE A 85 -1.77 3.58 -9.91
N LEU A 86 -0.50 3.51 -9.51
CA LEU A 86 0.62 3.29 -10.42
C LEU A 86 0.89 1.79 -10.60
N GLY A 87 0.95 1.04 -9.48
CA GLY A 87 1.36 -0.35 -9.48
C GLY A 87 0.35 -1.27 -10.16
N ILE A 88 -0.93 -1.22 -9.77
CA ILE A 88 -1.96 -2.10 -10.34
C ILE A 88 -2.20 -1.77 -11.82
N SER A 89 -2.38 -0.48 -12.15
CA SER A 89 -2.54 -0.09 -13.56
C SER A 89 -1.32 -0.50 -14.41
N GLY A 90 -0.12 -0.44 -13.82
CA GLY A 90 1.10 -0.92 -14.45
C GLY A 90 1.12 -2.44 -14.67
N LEU A 91 0.70 -3.22 -13.68
CA LEU A 91 0.58 -4.68 -13.84
C LEU A 91 -0.45 -5.04 -14.92
N ILE A 92 -1.58 -4.33 -14.97
CA ILE A 92 -2.58 -4.53 -16.03
C ILE A 92 -1.99 -4.15 -17.38
N ALA A 93 -1.24 -3.05 -17.49
CA ALA A 93 -0.60 -2.64 -18.73
C ALA A 93 0.44 -3.66 -19.23
N LEU A 94 1.09 -4.41 -18.32
CA LEU A 94 2.12 -5.41 -18.68
C LEU A 94 1.57 -6.83 -18.83
N TYR A 95 0.56 -7.21 -18.04
CA TYR A 95 0.10 -8.60 -17.89
C TYR A 95 -1.42 -8.76 -18.08
N GLY A 96 -2.12 -7.72 -18.51
CA GLY A 96 -3.55 -7.75 -18.83
C GLY A 96 -4.42 -8.30 -17.69
N TYR A 97 -5.10 -9.42 -17.98
CA TYR A 97 -6.02 -10.07 -17.05
C TYR A 97 -5.38 -10.40 -15.68
N ASP A 98 -4.17 -10.95 -15.67
CA ASP A 98 -3.49 -11.32 -14.42
C ASP A 98 -3.17 -10.09 -13.55
N GLY A 99 -2.88 -8.95 -14.18
CA GLY A 99 -2.73 -7.67 -13.46
C GLY A 99 -4.02 -7.20 -12.80
N MET A 100 -5.18 -7.44 -13.44
CA MET A 100 -6.50 -7.07 -12.91
C MET A 100 -6.84 -7.83 -11.61
N LEU A 101 -6.35 -9.04 -11.43
CA LEU A 101 -6.61 -9.87 -10.26
C LEU A 101 -6.14 -9.23 -8.94
N TYR A 102 -5.13 -8.35 -8.99
CA TYR A 102 -4.73 -7.54 -7.84
C TYR A 102 -5.86 -6.61 -7.37
N SER A 103 -6.57 -5.97 -8.30
CA SER A 103 -7.72 -5.09 -7.97
C SER A 103 -8.82 -5.86 -7.23
N VAL A 104 -9.11 -7.09 -7.69
CA VAL A 104 -10.12 -7.95 -7.08
C VAL A 104 -9.70 -8.36 -5.66
N GLY A 105 -8.45 -8.82 -5.47
CA GLY A 105 -7.94 -9.24 -4.16
C GLY A 105 -7.97 -8.10 -3.13
N PHE A 106 -7.52 -6.92 -3.51
CA PHE A 106 -7.55 -5.74 -2.66
C PHE A 106 -8.97 -5.28 -2.31
N LEU A 107 -9.94 -5.42 -3.21
CA LEU A 107 -11.33 -5.05 -2.95
C LEU A 107 -12.02 -6.05 -2.02
N VAL A 108 -11.86 -7.35 -2.27
CA VAL A 108 -12.50 -8.42 -1.47
C VAL A 108 -12.03 -8.38 -0.01
N ALA A 109 -10.82 -7.95 0.25
CA ALA A 109 -10.28 -7.76 1.60
C ALA A 109 -11.17 -6.90 2.51
N TRP A 110 -11.88 -5.92 1.94
CA TRP A 110 -12.77 -5.04 2.70
C TRP A 110 -14.03 -5.73 3.21
N LEU A 111 -14.44 -6.84 2.62
CA LEU A 111 -15.53 -7.68 3.16
C LEU A 111 -15.07 -8.36 4.46
N VAL A 112 -13.84 -8.85 4.52
CA VAL A 112 -13.25 -9.43 5.75
C VAL A 112 -13.20 -8.37 6.86
N VAL A 113 -12.73 -7.16 6.53
CA VAL A 113 -12.69 -6.04 7.48
C VAL A 113 -14.08 -5.65 7.97
N LEU A 114 -15.06 -5.56 7.06
CA LEU A 114 -16.43 -5.18 7.38
C LEU A 114 -17.10 -6.18 8.32
N LEU A 115 -16.93 -7.46 8.04
CA LEU A 115 -17.66 -8.52 8.72
C LEU A 115 -17.02 -8.95 10.06
N LEU A 116 -15.69 -8.94 10.14
CA LEU A 116 -14.97 -9.54 11.26
C LEU A 116 -14.24 -8.55 12.16
N VAL A 117 -13.96 -7.33 11.70
CA VAL A 117 -12.95 -6.50 12.35
C VAL A 117 -13.47 -5.14 12.79
N ALA A 118 -14.15 -4.39 11.92
CA ALA A 118 -14.37 -2.97 12.08
C ALA A 118 -15.07 -2.56 13.39
N GLU A 119 -16.19 -3.20 13.73
CA GLU A 119 -16.96 -2.90 14.93
C GLU A 119 -16.25 -3.36 16.20
N LEU A 120 -15.71 -4.59 16.18
CA LEU A 120 -15.08 -5.20 17.33
C LEU A 120 -13.79 -4.47 17.73
N VAL A 121 -12.96 -4.14 16.75
CA VAL A 121 -11.72 -3.37 16.97
C VAL A 121 -12.04 -1.98 17.52
N ARG A 122 -13.06 -1.29 17.00
CA ARG A 122 -13.48 0.03 17.53
C ARG A 122 -13.91 -0.05 18.98
N ASN A 123 -14.59 -1.11 19.37
CA ASN A 123 -15.08 -1.28 20.72
C ASN A 123 -13.99 -1.70 21.73
N CYS A 124 -13.02 -2.54 21.30
CA CYS A 124 -12.01 -3.11 22.20
C CYS A 124 -10.72 -2.31 22.27
N GLY A 125 -10.34 -1.61 21.19
CA GLY A 125 -9.07 -0.88 21.14
C GLY A 125 -9.19 0.59 21.50
N ARG A 126 -8.01 1.22 21.65
CA ARG A 126 -7.91 2.65 21.98
C ARG A 126 -7.08 3.43 20.97
N PHE A 127 -5.86 2.99 20.68
CA PHE A 127 -4.89 3.69 19.81
C PHE A 127 -4.18 2.77 18.85
N THR A 128 -3.86 1.53 19.25
CA THR A 128 -3.08 0.58 18.47
C THR A 128 -3.77 -0.80 18.40
N LEU A 129 -3.32 -1.63 17.46
CA LEU A 129 -3.77 -3.02 17.39
C LEU A 129 -3.46 -3.79 18.69
N ALA A 130 -2.35 -3.47 19.33
CA ALA A 130 -1.93 -4.12 20.57
C ALA A 130 -2.93 -3.89 21.71
N ASP A 131 -3.65 -2.77 21.73
CA ASP A 131 -4.69 -2.51 22.75
C ASP A 131 -5.82 -3.53 22.71
N VAL A 132 -6.22 -3.95 21.49
CA VAL A 132 -7.30 -4.95 21.31
C VAL A 132 -6.90 -6.30 21.87
N VAL A 133 -5.69 -6.78 21.54
CA VAL A 133 -5.22 -8.10 21.95
C VAL A 133 -4.81 -8.11 23.42
N ALA A 134 -4.18 -7.02 23.90
CA ALA A 134 -3.75 -6.90 25.29
C ALA A 134 -4.93 -6.65 26.27
N ALA A 135 -6.13 -6.34 25.79
CA ALA A 135 -7.29 -6.04 26.64
C ALA A 135 -7.57 -7.10 27.72
N ARG A 136 -7.28 -8.37 27.42
CA ARG A 136 -7.49 -9.51 28.35
C ARG A 136 -6.25 -10.39 28.59
N MET A 137 -5.08 -9.95 28.15
CA MET A 137 -3.83 -10.71 28.23
C MET A 137 -2.74 -9.89 28.96
N ALA A 138 -1.59 -10.51 29.22
CA ALA A 138 -0.44 -9.80 29.79
C ALA A 138 0.08 -8.75 28.82
N GLU A 139 0.04 -7.48 29.24
CA GLU A 139 0.31 -6.34 28.34
C GLU A 139 1.70 -6.35 27.71
N ARG A 140 2.75 -6.51 28.52
CA ARG A 140 4.15 -6.38 28.06
C ARG A 140 4.51 -7.31 26.90
N PRO A 141 4.34 -8.66 27.01
CA PRO A 141 4.72 -9.55 25.92
C PRO A 141 3.87 -9.34 24.66
N VAL A 142 2.57 -9.07 24.81
CA VAL A 142 1.65 -8.86 23.69
C VAL A 142 1.95 -7.55 22.97
N ARG A 143 2.12 -6.44 23.71
CA ARG A 143 2.49 -5.15 23.12
C ARG A 143 3.85 -5.21 22.42
N THR A 144 4.84 -5.90 23.00
CA THR A 144 6.15 -6.06 22.37
C THR A 144 6.03 -6.83 21.06
N ALA A 145 5.31 -7.95 21.04
CA ALA A 145 5.16 -8.76 19.84
C ALA A 145 4.41 -8.00 18.73
N LEU A 146 3.24 -7.43 19.03
CA LEU A 146 2.44 -6.69 18.04
C LEU A 146 3.08 -5.38 17.61
N GLY A 147 3.78 -4.68 18.52
CA GLY A 147 4.55 -3.49 18.17
C GLY A 147 5.66 -3.81 17.17
N THR A 148 6.41 -4.91 17.39
CA THR A 148 7.44 -5.38 16.47
C THR A 148 6.85 -5.71 15.11
N SER A 149 5.76 -6.48 15.07
CA SER A 149 5.06 -6.82 13.83
C SER A 149 4.53 -5.58 13.11
N SER A 150 3.90 -4.66 13.84
CA SER A 150 3.36 -3.42 13.28
C SER A 150 4.44 -2.55 12.61
N VAL A 151 5.61 -2.45 13.23
CA VAL A 151 6.76 -1.72 12.67
C VAL A 151 7.27 -2.43 11.41
N THR A 152 7.41 -3.76 11.43
CA THR A 152 7.89 -4.53 10.27
C THR A 152 6.94 -4.37 9.07
N VAL A 153 5.64 -4.55 9.27
CA VAL A 153 4.62 -4.34 8.24
C VAL A 153 4.68 -2.92 7.68
N SER A 154 4.81 -1.93 8.55
CA SER A 154 4.88 -0.52 8.16
C SER A 154 6.12 -0.21 7.34
N VAL A 155 7.30 -0.75 7.70
CA VAL A 155 8.54 -0.58 6.93
C VAL A 155 8.38 -1.16 5.53
N LEU A 156 7.86 -2.38 5.39
CA LEU A 156 7.63 -3.01 4.08
C LEU A 156 6.68 -2.19 3.21
N TYR A 157 5.62 -1.67 3.80
CA TYR A 157 4.67 -0.82 3.08
C TYR A 157 5.31 0.52 2.67
N LEU A 158 6.14 1.13 3.54
CA LEU A 158 6.86 2.36 3.23
C LEU A 158 7.87 2.17 2.10
N VAL A 159 8.55 1.01 2.02
CA VAL A 159 9.43 0.67 0.89
C VAL A 159 8.70 0.79 -0.44
N ALA A 160 7.49 0.26 -0.54
CA ALA A 160 6.65 0.38 -1.72
C ALA A 160 6.38 1.86 -2.10
N GLN A 161 6.11 2.71 -1.10
CA GLN A 161 5.88 4.14 -1.34
C GLN A 161 7.16 4.86 -1.82
N MET A 162 8.34 4.50 -1.28
CA MET A 162 9.63 5.04 -1.74
C MET A 162 9.91 4.67 -3.19
N VAL A 163 9.66 3.42 -3.59
CA VAL A 163 9.81 2.96 -4.97
C VAL A 163 8.86 3.70 -5.92
N GLY A 164 7.60 3.87 -5.52
CA GLY A 164 6.61 4.62 -6.30
C GLY A 164 7.02 6.08 -6.52
N ALA A 165 7.45 6.75 -5.45
CA ALA A 165 7.93 8.13 -5.51
C ALA A 165 9.19 8.27 -6.38
N GLY A 166 10.15 7.36 -6.20
CA GLY A 166 11.38 7.33 -6.99
C GLY A 166 11.10 7.16 -8.49
N SER A 167 10.22 6.23 -8.86
CA SER A 167 9.84 5.99 -10.25
C SER A 167 9.18 7.22 -10.88
N LEU A 168 8.31 7.90 -10.14
CA LEU A 168 7.57 9.06 -10.61
C LEU A 168 8.47 10.28 -10.83
N VAL A 169 9.32 10.60 -9.85
CA VAL A 169 10.22 11.76 -9.94
C VAL A 169 11.35 11.49 -10.94
N ALA A 170 11.84 10.25 -11.05
CA ALA A 170 12.80 9.89 -12.09
C ALA A 170 12.22 10.12 -13.50
N LEU A 171 10.94 9.79 -13.71
CA LEU A 171 10.24 10.05 -14.96
C LEU A 171 10.12 11.56 -15.24
N LEU A 172 9.75 12.38 -14.24
CA LEU A 172 9.69 13.84 -14.33
C LEU A 172 11.03 14.49 -14.67
N LEU A 173 12.13 13.98 -14.07
CA LEU A 173 13.47 14.50 -14.31
C LEU A 173 14.09 14.05 -15.63
N GLY A 174 13.39 13.19 -16.40
CA GLY A 174 13.94 12.58 -17.61
C GLY A 174 15.21 11.75 -17.32
N GLY A 175 15.37 11.35 -16.06
CA GLY A 175 16.59 10.71 -15.55
C GLY A 175 16.75 9.29 -16.03
N THR A 176 17.77 9.07 -16.84
CA THR A 176 18.17 7.74 -17.33
C THR A 176 19.27 7.12 -16.46
N SER A 177 19.94 7.89 -15.60
CA SER A 177 21.03 7.37 -14.78
C SER A 177 20.53 6.77 -13.46
N SER A 178 21.13 5.64 -13.05
CA SER A 178 20.85 5.00 -11.77
C SER A 178 21.14 5.93 -10.57
N ALA A 179 22.16 6.74 -10.66
CA ALA A 179 22.52 7.72 -9.63
C ALA A 179 21.42 8.79 -9.44
N ALA A 180 20.85 9.33 -10.52
CA ALA A 180 19.75 10.29 -10.42
C ALA A 180 18.52 9.70 -9.75
N ARG A 181 18.17 8.44 -10.06
CA ARG A 181 17.07 7.73 -9.39
C ARG A 181 17.33 7.56 -7.90
N SER A 182 18.54 7.15 -7.52
CA SER A 182 18.91 6.95 -6.11
C SER A 182 18.85 8.26 -5.32
N TRP A 183 19.40 9.34 -5.82
CA TRP A 183 19.32 10.65 -5.18
C TRP A 183 17.86 11.16 -5.06
N THR A 184 17.04 10.84 -6.05
CA THR A 184 15.60 11.14 -6.01
C THR A 184 14.92 10.41 -4.85
N VAL A 185 15.15 9.11 -4.69
CA VAL A 185 14.58 8.33 -3.58
C VAL A 185 15.03 8.89 -2.23
N VAL A 186 16.30 9.24 -2.08
CA VAL A 186 16.83 9.84 -0.86
C VAL A 186 16.19 11.20 -0.58
N GLY A 187 16.16 12.10 -1.57
CA GLY A 187 15.60 13.45 -1.42
C GLY A 187 14.10 13.42 -1.10
N VAL A 188 13.34 12.61 -1.83
CA VAL A 188 11.91 12.42 -1.59
C VAL A 188 11.66 11.78 -0.24
N GLY A 189 12.41 10.73 0.12
CA GLY A 189 12.30 10.08 1.42
C GLY A 189 12.61 11.02 2.58
N ALA A 190 13.66 11.85 2.46
CA ALA A 190 13.99 12.87 3.45
C ALA A 190 12.85 13.91 3.61
N LEU A 191 12.30 14.38 2.50
CA LEU A 191 11.13 15.28 2.51
C LEU A 191 9.94 14.65 3.23
N MET A 192 9.68 13.36 2.98
CA MET A 192 8.59 12.61 3.62
C MET A 192 8.79 12.47 5.13
N VAL A 193 10.01 12.16 5.59
CA VAL A 193 10.34 12.07 7.01
C VAL A 193 10.12 13.42 7.71
N VAL A 194 10.56 14.51 7.11
CA VAL A 194 10.34 15.87 7.62
C VAL A 194 8.84 16.16 7.71
N TYR A 195 8.10 15.89 6.64
CA TYR A 195 6.66 16.13 6.58
C TYR A 195 5.86 15.42 7.69
N VAL A 196 6.19 14.15 7.96
CA VAL A 196 5.51 13.33 8.99
C VAL A 196 5.77 13.85 10.40
N SER A 197 6.93 14.44 10.66
CA SER A 197 7.31 14.92 12.00
C SER A 197 6.39 16.01 12.55
N PHE A 198 5.57 16.64 11.71
CA PHE A 198 4.70 17.77 12.09
C PHE A 198 3.21 17.42 12.22
N GLY A 199 2.75 16.19 11.86
CA GLY A 199 1.33 15.79 11.85
C GLY A 199 0.91 14.94 13.06
N GLY A 200 -0.40 14.94 13.39
CA GLY A 200 -1.08 13.96 14.25
C GLY A 200 -2.27 13.36 13.48
N MET A 201 -3.07 12.46 14.12
CA MET A 201 -4.15 11.72 13.43
C MET A 201 -5.20 12.64 12.80
N ARG A 202 -5.56 13.75 13.43
CA ARG A 202 -6.52 14.71 12.87
C ARG A 202 -6.02 15.32 11.57
N ALA A 203 -4.75 15.75 11.55
CA ALA A 203 -4.15 16.31 10.34
C ALA A 203 -4.04 15.27 9.22
N THR A 204 -3.55 14.06 9.55
CA THR A 204 -3.44 12.98 8.56
C THR A 204 -4.81 12.57 8.02
N THR A 205 -5.87 12.61 8.81
CA THR A 205 -7.23 12.30 8.34
C THR A 205 -7.68 13.29 7.27
N TRP A 206 -7.55 14.60 7.50
CA TRP A 206 -7.90 15.62 6.50
C TRP A 206 -7.04 15.54 5.25
N ILE A 207 -5.76 15.27 5.41
CA ILE A 207 -4.85 15.05 4.27
C ILE A 207 -5.34 13.89 3.40
N GLN A 208 -5.74 12.78 4.04
CA GLN A 208 -6.26 11.61 3.32
C GLN A 208 -7.58 11.89 2.62
N ILE A 209 -8.48 12.69 3.22
CA ILE A 209 -9.73 13.10 2.59
C ILE A 209 -9.46 13.93 1.33
N VAL A 210 -8.65 14.98 1.44
CA VAL A 210 -8.30 15.85 0.30
C VAL A 210 -7.64 15.02 -0.81
N LYS A 211 -6.68 14.18 -0.45
CA LYS A 211 -6.01 13.26 -1.37
C LYS A 211 -7.00 12.31 -2.06
N ALA A 212 -7.93 11.70 -1.29
CA ALA A 212 -8.92 10.77 -1.86
C ALA A 212 -9.77 11.47 -2.93
N VAL A 213 -10.19 12.70 -2.68
CA VAL A 213 -10.95 13.50 -3.65
C VAL A 213 -10.11 13.81 -4.90
N LEU A 214 -8.87 14.25 -4.72
CA LEU A 214 -7.96 14.56 -5.83
C LEU A 214 -7.63 13.32 -6.67
N LEU A 215 -7.34 12.19 -6.02
CA LEU A 215 -7.01 10.95 -6.71
C LEU A 215 -8.23 10.38 -7.46
N MET A 216 -9.39 10.39 -6.84
CA MET A 216 -10.65 9.99 -7.49
C MET A 216 -10.97 10.90 -8.68
N GLY A 217 -10.86 12.22 -8.51
CA GLY A 217 -11.07 13.18 -9.60
C GLY A 217 -10.10 12.96 -10.76
N GLY A 218 -8.82 12.75 -10.49
CA GLY A 218 -7.82 12.45 -11.52
C GLY A 218 -8.07 11.11 -12.22
N ALA A 219 -8.45 10.07 -11.46
CA ALA A 219 -8.77 8.76 -12.02
C ALA A 219 -10.05 8.83 -12.89
N VAL A 220 -11.10 9.53 -12.44
CA VAL A 220 -12.33 9.78 -13.24
C VAL A 220 -11.98 10.51 -14.52
N ALA A 221 -11.23 11.62 -14.44
CA ALA A 221 -10.86 12.41 -15.60
C ALA A 221 -10.10 11.57 -16.64
N LEU A 222 -9.08 10.83 -16.21
CA LEU A 222 -8.32 9.96 -17.12
C LEU A 222 -9.19 8.84 -17.70
N THR A 223 -10.03 8.21 -16.88
CA THR A 223 -10.96 7.15 -17.34
C THR A 223 -11.91 7.68 -18.40
N VAL A 224 -12.50 8.84 -18.16
CA VAL A 224 -13.37 9.50 -19.15
C VAL A 224 -12.61 9.80 -20.44
N LEU A 225 -11.37 10.33 -20.36
CA LEU A 225 -10.56 10.60 -21.55
C LEU A 225 -10.23 9.31 -22.33
N VAL A 226 -9.89 8.20 -21.65
CA VAL A 226 -9.71 6.91 -22.31
C VAL A 226 -10.98 6.46 -23.02
N LEU A 227 -12.12 6.48 -22.32
CA LEU A 227 -13.40 6.06 -22.90
C LEU A 227 -13.83 6.96 -24.07
N LEU A 228 -13.63 8.26 -24.00
CA LEU A 228 -13.88 9.18 -25.10
C LEU A 228 -12.99 8.89 -26.31
N HIS A 229 -11.70 8.58 -26.09
CA HIS A 229 -10.78 8.21 -27.16
C HIS A 229 -11.26 6.98 -27.94
N PHE A 230 -11.80 5.98 -27.25
CA PHE A 230 -12.39 4.78 -27.83
C PHE A 230 -13.89 4.90 -28.12
N ARG A 231 -14.47 6.11 -28.04
CA ARG A 231 -15.92 6.40 -28.28
C ARG A 231 -16.86 5.54 -27.43
N GLY A 232 -16.44 5.15 -26.23
CA GLY A 232 -17.19 4.27 -25.33
C GLY A 232 -17.17 2.78 -25.70
N ASP A 233 -16.46 2.39 -26.76
CA ASP A 233 -16.34 0.98 -27.17
C ASP A 233 -15.24 0.28 -26.35
N ILE A 234 -15.68 -0.47 -25.34
CA ILE A 234 -14.79 -1.26 -24.47
C ILE A 234 -14.14 -2.41 -25.24
N ASN A 235 -14.85 -3.01 -26.21
CA ASN A 235 -14.28 -4.09 -27.00
C ASN A 235 -13.14 -3.58 -27.88
N HIS A 236 -13.29 -2.40 -28.46
CA HIS A 236 -12.22 -1.76 -29.22
C HIS A 236 -11.02 -1.44 -28.33
N LEU A 237 -11.22 -0.91 -27.10
CA LEU A 237 -10.17 -0.68 -26.13
C LEU A 237 -9.40 -1.98 -25.81
N LEU A 238 -10.11 -3.07 -25.47
CA LEU A 238 -9.52 -4.34 -25.08
C LEU A 238 -8.77 -5.01 -26.24
N ASN A 239 -9.36 -5.01 -27.44
CA ASN A 239 -8.70 -5.57 -28.63
C ASN A 239 -7.41 -4.79 -28.98
N THR A 240 -7.45 -3.46 -28.94
CA THR A 240 -6.27 -2.63 -29.18
C THR A 240 -5.19 -2.88 -28.10
N ALA A 241 -5.59 -3.04 -26.83
CA ALA A 241 -4.67 -3.37 -25.75
C ALA A 241 -4.02 -4.74 -25.99
N ALA A 242 -4.80 -5.74 -26.38
CA ALA A 242 -4.30 -7.08 -26.70
C ALA A 242 -3.29 -7.06 -27.86
N GLU A 243 -3.60 -6.35 -28.95
CA GLU A 243 -2.71 -6.21 -30.10
C GLU A 243 -1.39 -5.51 -29.72
N ARG A 244 -1.46 -4.39 -29.00
CA ARG A 244 -0.29 -3.59 -28.64
C ARG A 244 0.50 -4.15 -27.46
N SER A 245 -0.04 -5.14 -26.74
CA SER A 245 0.67 -5.84 -25.68
C SER A 245 1.79 -6.77 -26.21
N GLY A 246 1.69 -7.22 -27.47
CA GLY A 246 2.53 -8.24 -28.06
C GLY A 246 2.13 -9.68 -27.71
N HIS A 247 1.07 -9.87 -26.91
CA HIS A 247 0.57 -11.17 -26.47
C HIS A 247 -0.77 -11.56 -27.13
N GLY A 248 -1.36 -10.66 -27.94
CA GLY A 248 -2.64 -10.91 -28.60
C GLY A 248 -3.74 -11.26 -27.61
N LYS A 249 -4.56 -12.25 -27.93
CA LYS A 249 -5.71 -12.66 -27.10
C LYS A 249 -5.32 -13.20 -25.73
N ASP A 250 -4.12 -13.71 -25.55
CA ASP A 250 -3.63 -14.23 -24.26
C ASP A 250 -3.51 -13.10 -23.22
N PHE A 251 -3.38 -11.85 -23.67
CA PHE A 251 -3.40 -10.69 -22.79
C PHE A 251 -4.73 -10.50 -22.04
N LEU A 252 -5.82 -10.95 -22.64
CA LEU A 252 -7.17 -10.89 -22.06
C LEU A 252 -7.59 -12.17 -21.36
N ALA A 253 -6.75 -13.20 -21.39
CA ALA A 253 -6.97 -14.50 -20.75
C ALA A 253 -6.15 -14.62 -19.46
N PRO A 254 -6.59 -15.45 -18.48
CA PRO A 254 -5.79 -15.74 -17.29
C PRO A 254 -4.57 -16.60 -17.67
N GLY A 255 -3.46 -16.38 -16.94
CA GLY A 255 -2.29 -17.25 -17.00
C GLY A 255 -1.08 -16.69 -17.74
N LEU A 256 -1.10 -15.42 -18.16
CA LEU A 256 0.06 -14.78 -18.79
C LEU A 256 1.24 -14.66 -17.81
N ARG A 257 0.96 -14.33 -16.54
CA ARG A 257 1.95 -14.26 -15.47
C ARG A 257 1.95 -15.51 -14.59
N TYR A 258 0.76 -16.04 -14.30
CA TYR A 258 0.56 -17.07 -13.28
C TYR A 258 0.12 -18.42 -13.86
N GLY A 259 0.23 -18.64 -15.17
CA GLY A 259 -0.22 -19.88 -15.85
C GLY A 259 0.88 -20.82 -16.32
N GLY A 260 2.15 -20.38 -16.29
CA GLY A 260 3.26 -21.09 -16.90
C GLY A 260 3.53 -22.48 -16.32
N ASP A 261 3.50 -22.59 -14.99
CA ASP A 261 3.74 -23.82 -14.26
C ASP A 261 2.91 -23.90 -12.97
N TRP A 262 3.05 -24.99 -12.22
CA TRP A 262 2.33 -25.16 -10.96
C TRP A 262 2.85 -24.22 -9.86
N ILE A 263 4.12 -23.83 -9.87
CA ILE A 263 4.71 -22.91 -8.89
C ILE A 263 4.06 -21.53 -9.03
N SER A 264 3.96 -21.01 -10.26
CA SER A 264 3.33 -19.72 -10.53
C SER A 264 1.84 -19.69 -10.14
N ARG A 265 1.12 -20.81 -10.32
CA ARG A 265 -0.28 -20.94 -9.88
C ARG A 265 -0.40 -20.94 -8.37
N PHE A 266 0.49 -21.62 -7.64
CA PHE A 266 0.53 -21.55 -6.17
C PHE A 266 0.93 -20.18 -5.68
N ASP A 267 1.83 -19.50 -6.37
CA ASP A 267 2.19 -18.12 -6.04
C ASP A 267 1.00 -17.17 -6.19
N PHE A 268 0.19 -17.35 -7.22
CA PHE A 268 -1.06 -16.60 -7.37
C PHE A 268 -2.05 -16.86 -6.22
N ILE A 269 -2.23 -18.12 -5.80
CA ILE A 269 -3.08 -18.45 -4.65
C ILE A 269 -2.51 -17.80 -3.37
N SER A 270 -1.20 -17.88 -3.17
CA SER A 270 -0.48 -17.28 -2.06
C SER A 270 -0.71 -15.77 -1.99
N LEU A 271 -0.55 -15.09 -3.12
CA LEU A 271 -0.84 -13.67 -3.26
C LEU A 271 -2.32 -13.37 -2.97
N GLY A 272 -3.25 -14.14 -3.54
CA GLY A 272 -4.70 -13.95 -3.35
C GLY A 272 -5.09 -14.03 -1.88
N VAL A 273 -4.63 -15.04 -1.17
CA VAL A 273 -4.89 -15.20 0.28
C VAL A 273 -4.26 -14.04 1.08
N ALA A 274 -3.03 -13.65 0.74
CA ALA A 274 -2.35 -12.53 1.37
C ALA A 274 -3.11 -11.20 1.18
N LEU A 275 -3.58 -10.92 -0.04
CA LEU A 275 -4.35 -9.71 -0.34
C LEU A 275 -5.68 -9.67 0.40
N VAL A 276 -6.45 -10.77 0.38
CA VAL A 276 -7.78 -10.85 0.99
C VAL A 276 -7.72 -10.73 2.52
N LEU A 277 -6.74 -11.34 3.15
CA LEU A 277 -6.62 -11.36 4.61
C LEU A 277 -5.77 -10.22 5.18
N GLY A 278 -4.84 -9.67 4.39
CA GLY A 278 -3.82 -8.73 4.86
C GLY A 278 -4.39 -7.41 5.36
N THR A 279 -5.41 -6.87 4.72
CA THR A 279 -6.04 -5.59 5.11
C THR A 279 -6.50 -5.59 6.56
N ALA A 280 -7.04 -6.71 7.05
CA ALA A 280 -7.51 -6.86 8.42
C ALA A 280 -6.38 -6.91 9.47
N GLY A 281 -5.13 -7.07 9.03
CA GLY A 281 -3.93 -7.04 9.87
C GLY A 281 -3.11 -5.74 9.78
N LEU A 282 -3.51 -4.76 8.96
CA LEU A 282 -2.74 -3.52 8.72
C LEU A 282 -2.92 -2.51 9.86
N PRO A 283 -1.85 -2.15 10.61
CA PRO A 283 -1.98 -1.28 11.77
C PRO A 283 -2.55 0.10 11.46
N HIS A 284 -2.11 0.73 10.35
CA HIS A 284 -2.56 2.07 9.97
C HIS A 284 -4.03 2.11 9.52
N ILE A 285 -4.55 1.02 8.93
CA ILE A 285 -5.97 0.91 8.58
C ILE A 285 -6.82 0.71 9.84
N LEU A 286 -6.38 -0.17 10.75
CA LEU A 286 -7.09 -0.43 12.00
C LEU A 286 -7.15 0.81 12.90
N ALA A 287 -6.10 1.64 12.91
CA ALA A 287 -6.06 2.90 13.64
C ALA A 287 -7.18 3.88 13.22
N ARG A 288 -7.70 3.78 11.98
CA ARG A 288 -8.82 4.62 11.52
C ARG A 288 -10.14 4.31 12.20
N PHE A 289 -10.32 3.11 12.72
CA PHE A 289 -11.56 2.79 13.46
C PHE A 289 -11.65 3.50 14.81
N TYR A 290 -10.52 3.95 15.37
CA TYR A 290 -10.50 4.70 16.61
C TYR A 290 -10.83 6.20 16.43
N THR A 291 -10.91 6.71 15.20
CA THR A 291 -11.17 8.13 14.93
C THR A 291 -12.66 8.50 14.94
N VAL A 292 -13.54 7.51 14.97
CA VAL A 292 -15.01 7.68 14.98
C VAL A 292 -15.59 7.39 16.36
N PRO A 293 -16.76 8.00 16.71
CA PRO A 293 -17.31 7.91 18.06
C PRO A 293 -17.89 6.54 18.43
N THR A 294 -18.36 5.75 17.48
CA THR A 294 -19.07 4.48 17.76
C THR A 294 -18.71 3.37 16.77
N ALA A 295 -18.92 2.10 17.17
CA ALA A 295 -18.75 0.94 16.29
C ALA A 295 -19.65 1.00 15.04
N ARG A 296 -20.90 1.46 15.19
CA ARG A 296 -21.81 1.67 14.04
C ARG A 296 -21.23 2.70 13.07
N ALA A 297 -20.59 3.76 13.59
CA ALA A 297 -19.91 4.73 12.74
C ALA A 297 -18.70 4.11 12.03
N ALA A 298 -17.91 3.24 12.70
CA ALA A 298 -16.81 2.51 12.08
C ALA A 298 -17.30 1.61 10.94
N ARG A 299 -18.35 0.82 11.17
CA ARG A 299 -18.95 -0.03 10.12
C ARG A 299 -19.44 0.78 8.92
N ARG A 300 -20.15 1.88 9.16
CA ARG A 300 -20.61 2.78 8.08
C ARG A 300 -19.44 3.41 7.32
N SER A 301 -18.33 3.72 7.99
CA SER A 301 -17.11 4.21 7.33
C SER A 301 -16.57 3.17 6.35
N VAL A 302 -16.56 1.88 6.73
CA VAL A 302 -16.11 0.80 5.83
C VAL A 302 -17.02 0.67 4.61
N VAL A 303 -18.34 0.82 4.76
CA VAL A 303 -19.28 0.80 3.62
C VAL A 303 -18.97 1.93 2.64
N TRP A 304 -18.74 3.15 3.13
CA TRP A 304 -18.28 4.27 2.29
C TRP A 304 -16.96 3.95 1.59
N SER A 305 -16.00 3.37 2.34
CA SER A 305 -14.70 3.00 1.78
C SER A 305 -14.82 1.95 0.68
N ILE A 306 -15.66 0.92 0.85
CA ILE A 306 -15.90 -0.11 -0.18
C ILE A 306 -16.42 0.51 -1.47
N GLY A 307 -17.38 1.44 -1.39
CA GLY A 307 -17.90 2.14 -2.55
C GLY A 307 -16.84 2.95 -3.30
N LEU A 308 -16.05 3.73 -2.56
CA LEU A 308 -14.96 4.55 -3.12
C LEU A 308 -13.84 3.69 -3.71
N ILE A 309 -13.35 2.72 -2.95
CA ILE A 309 -12.26 1.83 -3.36
C ILE A 309 -12.68 0.95 -4.55
N GLY A 310 -13.91 0.42 -4.53
CA GLY A 310 -14.45 -0.38 -5.63
C GLY A 310 -14.55 0.41 -6.93
N SER A 311 -15.10 1.62 -6.87
CA SER A 311 -15.17 2.53 -8.03
C SER A 311 -13.77 2.86 -8.55
N PHE A 312 -12.81 3.11 -7.64
CA PHE A 312 -11.44 3.40 -8.01
C PHE A 312 -10.76 2.21 -8.71
N TYR A 313 -10.95 0.98 -8.22
CA TYR A 313 -10.36 -0.20 -8.86
C TYR A 313 -10.96 -0.50 -10.23
N LEU A 314 -12.25 -0.23 -10.45
CA LEU A 314 -12.83 -0.29 -11.80
C LEU A 314 -12.14 0.71 -12.75
N MET A 315 -11.85 1.92 -12.26
CA MET A 315 -11.09 2.90 -13.05
C MET A 315 -9.65 2.45 -13.31
N THR A 316 -8.95 1.87 -12.33
CA THR A 316 -7.58 1.38 -12.55
C THR A 316 -7.51 0.28 -13.63
N ILE A 317 -8.56 -0.52 -13.79
CA ILE A 317 -8.68 -1.51 -14.87
C ILE A 317 -8.70 -0.79 -16.22
N VAL A 318 -9.57 0.22 -16.37
CA VAL A 318 -9.64 1.01 -17.60
C VAL A 318 -8.32 1.74 -17.89
N LEU A 319 -7.68 2.30 -16.86
CA LEU A 319 -6.40 2.99 -17.00
C LEU A 319 -5.26 2.04 -17.41
N GLY A 320 -5.24 0.82 -16.85
CA GLY A 320 -4.23 -0.19 -17.19
C GLY A 320 -4.37 -0.69 -18.63
N PHE A 321 -5.57 -1.07 -19.06
CA PHE A 321 -5.83 -1.44 -20.45
C PHE A 321 -5.68 -0.24 -21.40
N GLY A 322 -6.06 0.97 -20.96
CA GLY A 322 -5.81 2.21 -21.70
C GLY A 322 -4.33 2.49 -21.93
N ALA A 323 -3.49 2.23 -20.92
CA ALA A 323 -2.03 2.35 -21.06
C ALA A 323 -1.46 1.29 -22.01
N ALA A 324 -1.92 0.04 -21.95
CA ALA A 324 -1.54 -0.98 -22.90
C ALA A 324 -1.95 -0.61 -24.34
N ALA A 325 -3.18 -0.07 -24.52
CA ALA A 325 -3.73 0.29 -25.82
C ALA A 325 -3.08 1.55 -26.42
N LEU A 326 -2.85 2.60 -25.62
CA LEU A 326 -2.43 3.93 -26.14
C LEU A 326 -0.92 4.13 -26.05
N VAL A 327 -0.27 3.67 -24.99
CA VAL A 327 1.19 3.72 -24.83
C VAL A 327 1.84 2.48 -25.45
N GLY A 328 1.35 1.30 -25.11
CA GLY A 328 1.91 0.01 -25.47
C GLY A 328 2.72 -0.63 -24.35
N SER A 329 2.56 -1.94 -24.13
CA SER A 329 3.24 -2.66 -23.03
C SER A 329 4.77 -2.64 -23.16
N ALA A 330 5.30 -2.63 -24.38
CA ALA A 330 6.74 -2.52 -24.65
C ALA A 330 7.32 -1.18 -24.20
N ASP A 331 6.64 -0.06 -24.49
CA ASP A 331 7.09 1.29 -24.14
C ASP A 331 6.95 1.55 -22.63
N VAL A 332 5.87 1.03 -22.02
CA VAL A 332 5.72 1.04 -20.54
C VAL A 332 6.89 0.31 -19.89
N ARG A 333 7.24 -0.88 -20.37
CA ARG A 333 8.36 -1.69 -19.84
C ARG A 333 9.71 -1.04 -20.10
N ALA A 334 9.90 -0.39 -21.23
CA ALA A 334 11.13 0.35 -21.55
C ALA A 334 11.33 1.57 -20.65
N SER A 335 10.25 2.25 -20.26
CA SER A 335 10.29 3.36 -19.30
C SER A 335 10.57 2.88 -17.87
N ASN A 336 9.87 1.82 -17.45
CA ASN A 336 10.04 1.20 -16.15
C ASN A 336 9.67 -0.29 -16.24
N ALA A 337 10.65 -1.17 -16.00
CA ALA A 337 10.48 -2.63 -16.13
C ALA A 337 9.33 -3.19 -15.30
N ALA A 338 9.02 -2.55 -14.16
CA ALA A 338 7.94 -2.92 -13.26
C ALA A 338 6.57 -2.28 -13.62
N GLY A 339 6.51 -1.44 -14.65
CA GLY A 339 5.28 -0.79 -15.12
C GLY A 339 4.78 0.39 -14.27
N ASN A 340 5.50 0.83 -13.25
CA ASN A 340 5.05 1.89 -12.33
C ASN A 340 4.82 3.26 -13.01
N THR A 341 5.20 3.42 -14.26
CA THR A 341 5.05 4.65 -15.07
C THR A 341 3.87 4.62 -16.04
N ALA A 342 3.09 3.54 -16.10
CA ALA A 342 2.03 3.35 -17.08
C ALA A 342 0.99 4.50 -17.09
N VAL A 343 0.47 4.89 -15.92
CA VAL A 343 -0.56 5.95 -15.82
C VAL A 343 -0.01 7.34 -16.16
N PRO A 344 1.16 7.78 -15.67
CA PRO A 344 1.76 9.04 -16.12
C PRO A 344 1.99 9.10 -17.64
N LEU A 345 2.49 8.02 -18.25
CA LEU A 345 2.67 7.95 -19.71
C LEU A 345 1.33 8.00 -20.46
N LEU A 346 0.31 7.30 -19.95
CA LEU A 346 -1.05 7.39 -20.48
C LEU A 346 -1.56 8.84 -20.45
N ALA A 347 -1.36 9.55 -19.36
CA ALA A 347 -1.74 10.95 -19.23
C ALA A 347 -1.02 11.84 -20.27
N LEU A 348 0.27 11.60 -20.52
CA LEU A 348 1.03 12.30 -21.55
C LEU A 348 0.41 12.12 -22.93
N VAL A 349 0.10 10.86 -23.29
CA VAL A 349 -0.47 10.51 -24.60
C VAL A 349 -1.88 11.09 -24.77
N LEU A 350 -2.75 10.97 -23.75
CA LEU A 350 -4.11 11.52 -23.78
C LEU A 350 -4.16 13.05 -23.91
N GLY A 351 -3.16 13.74 -23.36
CA GLY A 351 -3.03 15.19 -23.45
C GLY A 351 -2.44 15.71 -24.78
N GLY A 352 -2.13 14.81 -25.72
CA GLY A 352 -1.62 15.17 -27.05
C GLY A 352 -0.18 14.70 -27.33
N GLY A 353 0.42 13.91 -26.44
CA GLY A 353 1.73 13.29 -26.62
C GLY A 353 2.91 14.18 -26.26
N GLU A 354 4.11 13.68 -26.60
CA GLU A 354 5.37 14.37 -26.37
C GLU A 354 5.44 15.67 -27.18
N GLY A 355 5.94 16.75 -26.55
CA GLY A 355 6.06 18.06 -27.17
C GLY A 355 4.75 18.87 -27.23
N SER A 356 3.63 18.35 -26.73
CA SER A 356 2.39 19.12 -26.58
C SER A 356 2.29 19.75 -25.19
N THR A 357 1.80 20.99 -25.12
CA THR A 357 1.51 21.66 -23.84
C THR A 357 0.42 20.89 -23.06
N GLY A 358 -0.62 20.39 -23.74
CA GLY A 358 -1.68 19.60 -23.11
C GLY A 358 -1.16 18.30 -22.50
N GLY A 359 -0.30 17.56 -23.22
CA GLY A 359 0.36 16.36 -22.71
C GLY A 359 1.21 16.66 -21.48
N THR A 360 2.01 17.72 -21.55
CA THR A 360 2.87 18.17 -20.44
C THR A 360 2.05 18.52 -19.19
N VAL A 361 0.97 19.29 -19.35
CA VAL A 361 0.10 19.71 -18.25
C VAL A 361 -0.60 18.49 -17.62
N LEU A 362 -1.21 17.64 -18.44
CA LEU A 362 -1.95 16.47 -17.92
C LEU A 362 -1.01 15.49 -17.20
N PHE A 363 0.16 15.23 -17.79
CA PHE A 363 1.22 14.45 -17.16
C PHE A 363 1.65 15.04 -15.80
N ALA A 364 1.95 16.35 -15.74
CA ALA A 364 2.40 17.01 -14.52
C ALA A 364 1.32 16.96 -13.41
N VAL A 365 0.07 17.19 -13.76
CA VAL A 365 -1.07 17.12 -12.81
C VAL A 365 -1.23 15.71 -12.26
N VAL A 366 -1.21 14.69 -13.13
CA VAL A 366 -1.35 13.29 -12.72
C VAL A 366 -0.16 12.84 -11.87
N ALA A 367 1.06 13.22 -12.26
CA ALA A 367 2.25 12.95 -11.49
C ALA A 367 2.21 13.63 -10.10
N ALA A 368 1.72 14.85 -10.03
CA ALA A 368 1.58 15.59 -8.78
C ALA A 368 0.51 14.98 -7.85
N ILE A 369 -0.64 14.55 -8.39
CA ILE A 369 -1.69 13.83 -7.65
C ILE A 369 -1.12 12.50 -7.10
N ALA A 370 -0.41 11.73 -7.94
CA ALA A 370 0.22 10.48 -7.52
C ALA A 370 1.25 10.73 -6.40
N PHE A 371 2.08 11.75 -6.52
CA PHE A 371 3.08 12.08 -5.52
C PHE A 371 2.46 12.58 -4.20
N ALA A 372 1.46 13.47 -4.27
CA ALA A 372 0.69 13.89 -3.09
C ALA A 372 0.03 12.69 -2.38
N THR A 373 -0.41 11.72 -3.18
CA THR A 373 -0.94 10.44 -2.69
C THR A 373 0.11 9.66 -1.90
N ILE A 374 1.33 9.57 -2.40
CA ILE A 374 2.44 8.91 -1.71
C ILE A 374 2.76 9.62 -0.39
N LEU A 375 2.92 10.94 -0.41
CA LEU A 375 3.19 11.74 0.80
C LEU A 375 2.15 11.49 1.90
N ALA A 376 0.88 11.49 1.54
CA ALA A 376 -0.22 11.29 2.49
C ALA A 376 -0.20 9.88 3.11
N VAL A 377 0.03 8.83 2.30
CA VAL A 377 0.11 7.44 2.80
C VAL A 377 1.32 7.25 3.71
N VAL A 378 2.47 7.79 3.32
CA VAL A 378 3.67 7.75 4.17
C VAL A 378 3.40 8.41 5.52
N ALA A 379 2.69 9.54 5.54
CA ALA A 379 2.30 10.20 6.81
C ALA A 379 1.45 9.28 7.70
N GLY A 380 0.43 8.63 7.14
CA GLY A 380 -0.44 7.72 7.88
C GLY A 380 0.29 6.51 8.45
N ILE A 381 1.08 5.83 7.60
CA ILE A 381 1.85 4.64 8.00
C ILE A 381 2.90 4.99 9.05
N THR A 382 3.64 6.07 8.85
CA THR A 382 4.69 6.49 9.79
C THR A 382 4.10 6.93 11.13
N LEU A 383 2.94 7.59 11.13
CA LEU A 383 2.23 7.92 12.36
C LEU A 383 1.82 6.66 13.12
N ALA A 384 1.20 5.69 12.44
CA ALA A 384 0.79 4.43 13.06
C ALA A 384 1.98 3.62 13.59
N SER A 385 3.07 3.52 12.82
CA SER A 385 4.27 2.80 13.26
C SER A 385 5.00 3.50 14.40
N SER A 386 5.10 4.82 14.37
CA SER A 386 5.69 5.59 15.46
C SER A 386 4.85 5.54 16.74
N ALA A 387 3.51 5.46 16.62
CA ALA A 387 2.62 5.19 17.73
C ALA A 387 2.90 3.79 18.34
N SER A 388 3.04 2.76 17.51
CA SER A 388 3.40 1.41 17.99
C SER A 388 4.77 1.39 18.68
N VAL A 389 5.76 2.13 18.18
CA VAL A 389 7.06 2.24 18.87
C VAL A 389 6.94 2.94 20.20
N ALA A 390 6.25 4.09 20.26
CA ALA A 390 6.17 4.89 21.47
C ALA A 390 5.24 4.27 22.51
N HIS A 391 4.06 3.81 22.11
CA HIS A 391 3.01 3.32 23.00
C HIS A 391 3.18 1.83 23.34
N ASP A 392 3.54 0.98 22.35
CA ASP A 392 3.62 -0.46 22.56
C ASP A 392 5.03 -0.91 22.97
N LEU A 393 6.08 -0.50 22.23
CA LEU A 393 7.45 -0.95 22.51
C LEU A 393 8.09 -0.16 23.65
N TYR A 394 8.15 1.16 23.58
CA TYR A 394 8.85 1.97 24.58
C TYR A 394 8.16 1.91 25.94
N ALA A 395 6.84 2.03 25.99
CA ALA A 395 6.10 1.97 27.26
C ALA A 395 6.20 0.59 27.92
N SER A 396 6.20 -0.51 27.14
CA SER A 396 6.32 -1.87 27.67
C SER A 396 7.73 -2.23 28.17
N LEU A 397 8.78 -1.67 27.57
CA LEU A 397 10.19 -1.93 27.93
C LEU A 397 10.67 -1.03 29.08
N ARG A 398 9.88 -0.03 29.46
CA ARG A 398 10.26 0.94 30.46
C ARG A 398 10.33 0.33 31.86
N ARG A 399 11.42 0.68 32.60
CA ARG A 399 11.58 0.31 34.01
C ARG A 399 10.68 1.20 34.90
N PRO A 400 10.00 0.64 35.91
CA PRO A 400 9.26 1.43 36.91
C PRO A 400 10.16 2.48 37.56
N GLY A 401 9.66 3.72 37.74
CA GLY A 401 10.34 4.79 38.48
C GLY A 401 11.15 5.80 37.67
N ARG A 402 11.37 5.61 36.34
CA ARG A 402 11.98 6.66 35.50
C ARG A 402 10.93 7.63 34.97
N LYS A 403 11.24 8.95 35.02
CA LYS A 403 10.40 9.99 34.36
C LYS A 403 10.28 9.67 32.87
N PRO A 404 9.08 9.71 32.29
CA PRO A 404 8.92 9.46 30.85
C PRO A 404 9.60 10.58 30.05
N TYR A 405 10.43 10.23 29.08
CA TYR A 405 10.58 11.09 27.91
C TYR A 405 9.17 11.21 27.28
N GLY A 406 8.81 12.40 26.83
CA GLY A 406 7.48 12.57 26.25
C GLY A 406 7.27 11.55 25.11
N GLU A 407 6.17 10.80 25.15
CA GLU A 407 5.84 9.77 24.12
C GLU A 407 5.93 10.34 22.69
N VAL A 408 5.56 11.62 22.52
CA VAL A 408 5.66 12.33 21.25
C VAL A 408 7.11 12.48 20.75
N ALA A 409 8.08 12.68 21.67
CA ALA A 409 9.49 12.77 21.30
C ALA A 409 10.02 11.40 20.82
N VAL A 410 9.64 10.33 21.52
CA VAL A 410 9.99 8.95 21.10
C VAL A 410 9.36 8.63 19.74
N ALA A 411 8.09 9.00 19.53
CA ALA A 411 7.41 8.81 18.25
C ALA A 411 8.13 9.53 17.09
N ARG A 412 8.60 10.76 17.29
CA ARG A 412 9.35 11.51 16.26
C ARG A 412 10.69 10.86 15.89
N VAL A 413 11.44 10.40 16.90
CA VAL A 413 12.70 9.68 16.66
C VAL A 413 12.43 8.36 15.92
N ALA A 414 11.41 7.61 16.36
CA ALA A 414 10.99 6.39 15.69
C ALA A 414 10.60 6.64 14.22
N ALA A 415 9.85 7.70 13.95
CA ALA A 415 9.47 8.09 12.58
C ALA A 415 10.70 8.33 11.69
N ALA A 416 11.71 9.04 12.21
CA ALA A 416 12.95 9.31 11.47
C ALA A 416 13.74 8.01 11.19
N VAL A 417 13.88 7.13 12.18
CA VAL A 417 14.58 5.85 12.01
C VAL A 417 13.85 4.93 11.02
N ILE A 418 12.53 4.78 11.17
CA ILE A 418 11.70 3.97 10.26
C ILE A 418 11.78 4.52 8.83
N GLY A 419 11.73 5.85 8.66
CA GLY A 419 11.88 6.49 7.37
C GLY A 419 13.26 6.24 6.75
N ALA A 420 14.33 6.34 7.51
CA ALA A 420 15.69 6.06 7.04
C ALA A 420 15.85 4.59 6.59
N VAL A 421 15.31 3.63 7.35
CA VAL A 421 15.29 2.22 6.96
C VAL A 421 14.49 1.99 5.68
N ALA A 422 13.30 2.63 5.56
CA ALA A 422 12.48 2.52 4.36
C ALA A 422 13.17 3.12 3.11
N ILE A 423 13.92 4.22 3.26
CA ILE A 423 14.73 4.79 2.17
C ILE A 423 15.80 3.80 1.75
N ALA A 424 16.57 3.25 2.70
CA ALA A 424 17.65 2.31 2.39
C ALA A 424 17.13 1.06 1.66
N LEU A 425 16.04 0.45 2.14
CA LEU A 425 15.41 -0.69 1.48
C LEU A 425 14.76 -0.31 0.15
N GLY A 426 14.18 0.89 0.04
CA GLY A 426 13.61 1.41 -1.20
C GLY A 426 14.64 1.59 -2.30
N LEU A 427 15.88 1.93 -1.96
CA LEU A 427 17.00 2.00 -2.90
C LEU A 427 17.33 0.63 -3.51
N LEU A 428 17.19 -0.44 -2.76
CA LEU A 428 17.39 -1.81 -3.25
C LEU A 428 16.20 -2.28 -4.11
N ALA A 429 14.97 -1.88 -3.76
CA ALA A 429 13.73 -2.37 -4.35
C ALA A 429 13.25 -1.61 -5.60
N GLN A 430 14.06 -0.69 -6.19
CA GLN A 430 13.64 0.22 -7.28
C GLN A 430 13.10 -0.47 -8.53
N ASN A 431 13.47 -1.72 -8.76
CA ASN A 431 13.06 -2.49 -9.95
C ASN A 431 11.77 -3.30 -9.74
N LEU A 432 11.20 -3.27 -8.52
CA LEU A 432 9.99 -4.01 -8.19
C LEU A 432 8.72 -3.18 -8.41
N ASN A 433 7.62 -3.87 -8.71
CA ASN A 433 6.31 -3.23 -8.82
C ASN A 433 5.79 -2.82 -7.45
N VAL A 434 5.22 -1.61 -7.36
CA VAL A 434 4.73 -1.03 -6.10
C VAL A 434 3.55 -1.84 -5.52
N ALA A 435 2.63 -2.35 -6.37
CA ALA A 435 1.51 -3.17 -5.88
C ALA A 435 1.98 -4.53 -5.36
N PHE A 436 2.98 -5.12 -6.00
CA PHE A 436 3.61 -6.34 -5.55
C PHE A 436 4.28 -6.17 -4.17
N LEU A 437 5.04 -5.10 -3.96
CA LEU A 437 5.67 -4.79 -2.67
C LEU A 437 4.63 -4.59 -1.55
N VAL A 438 3.51 -3.94 -1.86
CA VAL A 438 2.39 -3.82 -0.91
C VAL A 438 1.77 -5.19 -0.64
N GLY A 439 1.66 -6.07 -1.63
CA GLY A 439 1.22 -7.46 -1.46
C GLY A 439 2.08 -8.24 -0.46
N LEU A 440 3.40 -8.03 -0.45
CA LEU A 440 4.30 -8.62 0.57
C LEU A 440 4.02 -8.07 1.98
N ALA A 441 3.81 -6.77 2.12
CA ALA A 441 3.43 -6.18 3.41
C ALA A 441 2.09 -6.76 3.92
N PHE A 442 1.14 -7.02 3.01
CA PHE A 442 -0.13 -7.67 3.34
C PHE A 442 0.06 -9.13 3.77
N ALA A 443 0.95 -9.86 3.11
CA ALA A 443 1.29 -11.23 3.52
C ALA A 443 1.83 -11.28 4.95
N VAL A 444 2.74 -10.37 5.31
CA VAL A 444 3.29 -10.28 6.66
C VAL A 444 2.20 -9.88 7.67
N ALA A 445 1.35 -8.91 7.34
CA ALA A 445 0.24 -8.47 8.20
C ALA A 445 -0.78 -9.60 8.43
N ALA A 446 -1.15 -10.35 7.38
CA ALA A 446 -2.02 -11.50 7.46
C ALA A 446 -1.42 -12.65 8.27
N SER A 447 -0.11 -12.83 8.20
CA SER A 447 0.57 -13.93 8.89
C SER A 447 0.75 -13.67 10.40
N ALA A 448 1.08 -12.42 10.77
CA ALA A 448 1.44 -12.07 12.14
C ALA A 448 0.28 -11.46 12.94
N ASN A 449 -0.37 -10.44 12.38
CA ASN A 449 -1.35 -9.63 13.11
C ASN A 449 -2.74 -10.26 13.13
N LEU A 450 -3.19 -10.81 11.99
CA LEU A 450 -4.54 -11.33 11.85
C LEU A 450 -4.84 -12.53 12.76
N PRO A 451 -3.96 -13.56 12.87
CA PRO A 451 -4.22 -14.69 13.77
C PRO A 451 -4.36 -14.26 15.23
N ALA A 452 -3.47 -13.38 15.70
CA ALA A 452 -3.53 -12.85 17.06
C ALA A 452 -4.81 -12.05 17.31
N LEU A 453 -5.22 -11.23 16.33
CA LEU A 453 -6.45 -10.43 16.40
C LEU A 453 -7.70 -11.31 16.44
N LEU A 454 -7.84 -12.25 15.49
CA LEU A 454 -9.03 -13.11 15.42
C LEU A 454 -9.13 -14.01 16.64
N TYR A 455 -8.06 -14.63 17.08
CA TYR A 455 -8.07 -15.45 18.28
C TYR A 455 -8.39 -14.63 19.53
N ALA A 456 -7.87 -13.41 19.64
CA ALA A 456 -8.19 -12.53 20.77
C ALA A 456 -9.67 -12.12 20.79
N LEU A 457 -10.31 -11.94 19.63
CA LEU A 457 -11.71 -11.52 19.53
C LEU A 457 -12.68 -12.69 19.67
N PHE A 458 -12.36 -13.88 19.12
CA PHE A 458 -13.33 -14.95 18.95
C PHE A 458 -13.04 -16.23 19.75
N TRP A 459 -11.80 -16.41 20.26
CA TRP A 459 -11.46 -17.63 20.98
C TRP A 459 -11.33 -17.39 22.49
N ARG A 460 -12.32 -17.89 23.27
CA ARG A 460 -12.40 -17.71 24.73
C ARG A 460 -11.12 -18.15 25.47
N ASN A 461 -10.55 -19.30 25.10
CA ASN A 461 -9.41 -19.90 25.80
C ASN A 461 -8.04 -19.39 25.30
N PHE A 462 -8.02 -18.38 24.44
CA PHE A 462 -6.77 -17.84 23.91
C PHE A 462 -5.93 -17.19 25.01
N THR A 463 -4.63 -17.51 25.04
CA THR A 463 -3.69 -17.14 26.10
C THR A 463 -2.65 -16.11 25.63
N THR A 464 -1.97 -15.47 26.57
CA THR A 464 -0.84 -14.57 26.29
C THR A 464 0.25 -15.26 25.49
N ARG A 465 0.61 -16.51 25.85
CA ARG A 465 1.58 -17.31 25.12
C ARG A 465 1.12 -17.58 23.69
N GLY A 466 -0.16 -17.92 23.51
CA GLY A 466 -0.76 -18.08 22.19
C GLY A 466 -0.65 -16.82 21.34
N ALA A 467 -0.92 -15.64 21.90
CA ALA A 467 -0.82 -14.37 21.18
C ALA A 467 0.63 -14.08 20.71
N VAL A 468 1.60 -14.25 21.58
CA VAL A 468 3.03 -14.07 21.24
C VAL A 468 3.47 -15.06 20.16
N TRP A 469 3.06 -16.33 20.30
CA TRP A 469 3.39 -17.37 19.32
C TRP A 469 2.70 -17.14 17.98
N ALA A 470 1.44 -16.66 17.95
CA ALA A 470 0.75 -16.30 16.71
C ALA A 470 1.52 -15.22 15.95
N VAL A 471 1.91 -14.15 16.66
CA VAL A 471 2.62 -13.02 16.04
C VAL A 471 3.98 -13.45 15.50
N TYR A 472 4.85 -14.02 16.33
CA TYR A 472 6.20 -14.40 15.88
C TYR A 472 6.20 -15.63 14.96
N GLY A 473 5.30 -16.60 15.19
CA GLY A 473 5.13 -17.78 14.35
C GLY A 473 4.58 -17.46 12.95
N GLY A 474 3.96 -16.29 12.78
CA GLY A 474 3.61 -15.73 11.47
C GLY A 474 4.68 -14.80 10.92
N LEU A 475 5.18 -13.87 11.74
CA LEU A 475 6.14 -12.83 11.33
C LEU A 475 7.46 -13.42 10.85
N VAL A 476 8.08 -14.29 11.65
CA VAL A 476 9.40 -14.82 11.33
C VAL A 476 9.39 -15.67 10.06
N PRO A 477 8.48 -16.66 9.89
CA PRO A 477 8.39 -17.38 8.63
C PRO A 477 8.09 -16.47 7.44
N ALA A 478 7.17 -15.50 7.58
CA ALA A 478 6.86 -14.59 6.48
C ALA A 478 8.09 -13.82 6.01
N VAL A 479 8.87 -13.23 6.93
CA VAL A 479 10.08 -12.48 6.59
C VAL A 479 11.17 -13.39 6.05
N VAL A 480 11.42 -14.54 6.69
CA VAL A 480 12.46 -15.50 6.26
C VAL A 480 12.15 -16.03 4.86
N LEU A 481 10.90 -16.44 4.60
CA LEU A 481 10.51 -16.96 3.28
C LEU A 481 10.65 -15.89 2.18
N VAL A 482 10.36 -14.60 2.46
CA VAL A 482 10.64 -13.51 1.52
C VAL A 482 12.13 -13.37 1.26
N VAL A 483 12.96 -13.42 2.30
CA VAL A 483 14.44 -13.27 2.15
C VAL A 483 15.03 -14.38 1.28
N VAL A 484 14.54 -15.61 1.38
CA VAL A 484 15.01 -16.75 0.58
C VAL A 484 14.15 -17.02 -0.67
N SER A 485 13.40 -16.05 -1.14
CA SER A 485 12.50 -16.15 -2.31
C SER A 485 13.10 -15.53 -3.58
N PRO A 486 12.49 -15.75 -4.77
CA PRO A 486 12.87 -15.11 -6.03
C PRO A 486 12.82 -13.58 -6.00
N VAL A 487 12.13 -12.99 -5.02
CA VAL A 487 12.07 -11.53 -4.83
C VAL A 487 13.44 -10.97 -4.45
N VAL A 488 14.22 -11.72 -3.65
CA VAL A 488 15.50 -11.25 -3.12
C VAL A 488 16.68 -11.72 -3.97
N SER A 489 16.67 -12.95 -4.45
CA SER A 489 17.77 -13.49 -5.27
C SER A 489 17.28 -14.51 -6.30
N GLY A 490 18.12 -14.88 -7.26
CA GLY A 490 17.83 -15.93 -8.24
C GLY A 490 16.96 -15.52 -9.44
N SER A 491 16.51 -14.26 -9.52
CA SER A 491 15.73 -13.71 -10.63
C SER A 491 16.39 -12.45 -11.21
N PRO A 492 16.29 -12.18 -12.52
CA PRO A 492 16.79 -10.94 -13.13
C PRO A 492 16.17 -9.67 -12.56
N THR A 493 14.97 -9.77 -11.97
CA THR A 493 14.23 -8.67 -11.35
C THR A 493 14.35 -8.64 -9.83
N SER A 494 15.10 -9.58 -9.23
CA SER A 494 15.30 -9.65 -7.77
C SER A 494 16.08 -8.45 -7.22
N LEU A 495 16.09 -8.30 -5.89
CA LEU A 495 16.88 -7.27 -5.22
C LEU A 495 18.38 -7.43 -5.49
N PHE A 496 18.86 -8.68 -5.58
CA PHE A 496 20.25 -9.06 -5.85
C PHE A 496 20.33 -9.97 -7.07
N PRO A 497 20.26 -9.45 -8.32
CA PRO A 497 20.21 -10.28 -9.54
C PRO A 497 21.48 -11.09 -9.79
N GLY A 498 22.61 -10.68 -9.21
CA GLY A 498 23.92 -11.35 -9.40
C GLY A 498 24.21 -12.51 -8.44
N VAL A 499 23.28 -12.84 -7.54
CA VAL A 499 23.46 -13.87 -6.52
C VAL A 499 22.23 -14.76 -6.49
N ASP A 500 22.43 -16.07 -6.29
CA ASP A 500 21.31 -17.01 -6.13
C ASP A 500 21.49 -17.81 -4.83
N PHE A 501 20.66 -17.47 -3.83
CA PHE A 501 20.47 -18.19 -2.58
C PHE A 501 18.99 -18.50 -2.33
N GLN A 502 18.21 -18.56 -3.41
CA GLN A 502 16.79 -18.90 -3.36
C GLN A 502 16.60 -20.33 -2.86
N LEU A 503 15.80 -20.48 -1.79
CA LEU A 503 15.39 -21.78 -1.24
C LEU A 503 13.86 -21.96 -1.29
N PHE A 504 13.11 -20.87 -1.32
CA PHE A 504 11.65 -20.86 -1.38
C PHE A 504 11.20 -20.47 -2.78
N PRO A 505 10.34 -21.28 -3.44
CA PRO A 505 10.03 -21.07 -4.85
C PRO A 505 9.00 -19.98 -5.14
N LEU A 506 8.17 -19.58 -4.14
CA LEU A 506 7.11 -18.59 -4.33
C LEU A 506 7.63 -17.17 -4.07
N GLU A 507 7.14 -16.22 -4.84
CA GLU A 507 7.38 -14.78 -4.60
C GLU A 507 6.64 -14.29 -3.36
N ASN A 508 5.43 -14.83 -3.09
CA ASN A 508 4.61 -14.46 -1.94
C ASN A 508 4.57 -15.56 -0.87
N PRO A 509 4.88 -15.29 0.42
CA PRO A 509 4.94 -16.30 1.47
C PRO A 509 3.57 -16.68 2.07
N GLY A 510 2.49 -15.98 1.70
CA GLY A 510 1.19 -15.99 2.40
C GLY A 510 0.59 -17.38 2.57
N LEU A 511 0.69 -18.24 1.56
CA LEU A 511 0.14 -19.60 1.59
C LEU A 511 0.75 -20.47 2.69
N VAL A 512 2.01 -20.21 3.06
CA VAL A 512 2.73 -20.94 4.10
C VAL A 512 2.69 -20.18 5.42
N SER A 513 3.04 -18.90 5.42
CA SER A 513 3.23 -18.12 6.64
C SER A 513 1.92 -17.79 7.37
N ILE A 514 0.78 -17.63 6.66
CA ILE A 514 -0.50 -17.37 7.30
C ILE A 514 -0.97 -18.59 8.10
N PRO A 515 -1.06 -19.80 7.53
CA PRO A 515 -1.38 -21.00 8.31
C PRO A 515 -0.42 -21.25 9.48
N LEU A 516 0.88 -20.99 9.31
CA LEU A 516 1.84 -21.11 10.40
C LEU A 516 1.56 -20.14 11.55
N GLY A 517 1.14 -18.91 11.28
CA GLY A 517 0.73 -17.96 12.31
C GLY A 517 -0.47 -18.45 13.12
N PHE A 518 -1.50 -18.97 12.45
CA PHE A 518 -2.66 -19.58 13.11
C PHE A 518 -2.27 -20.83 13.91
N LEU A 519 -1.50 -21.74 13.32
CA LEU A 519 -1.04 -22.95 13.99
C LEU A 519 -0.17 -22.64 15.22
N ALA A 520 0.75 -21.71 15.11
CA ALA A 520 1.59 -21.31 16.24
C ALA A 520 0.75 -20.69 17.38
N GLY A 521 -0.24 -19.86 17.07
CA GLY A 521 -1.17 -19.32 18.06
C GLY A 521 -1.99 -20.40 18.76
N TRP A 522 -2.48 -21.37 18.01
CA TRP A 522 -3.17 -22.53 18.55
C TRP A 522 -2.26 -23.36 19.45
N LEU A 523 -1.07 -23.77 18.97
CA LEU A 523 -0.09 -24.53 19.74
C LEU A 523 0.36 -23.77 21.01
N GLY A 524 0.64 -22.48 20.91
CA GLY A 524 1.02 -21.66 22.05
C GLY A 524 -0.07 -21.61 23.12
N THR A 525 -1.34 -21.63 22.72
CA THR A 525 -2.48 -21.63 23.63
C THR A 525 -2.68 -22.99 24.29
N VAL A 526 -2.75 -24.09 23.53
CA VAL A 526 -3.04 -25.43 24.09
C VAL A 526 -1.87 -25.97 24.94
N THR A 527 -0.64 -25.51 24.70
CA THR A 527 0.52 -25.86 25.51
C THR A 527 0.77 -24.90 26.68
N SER A 528 -0.04 -23.85 26.81
CA SER A 528 0.05 -22.89 27.90
C SER A 528 -0.56 -23.46 29.18
N ARG A 529 0.10 -23.15 30.31
CA ARG A 529 -0.47 -23.41 31.64
C ARG A 529 -1.26 -22.22 32.20
N GLU A 530 -1.33 -21.12 31.44
CA GLU A 530 -2.06 -19.93 31.79
C GLU A 530 -3.56 -20.24 31.79
N LYS A 531 -4.24 -19.94 32.89
CA LYS A 531 -5.69 -20.03 32.95
C LYS A 531 -6.28 -18.72 32.43
N PRO A 532 -7.17 -18.75 31.44
CA PRO A 532 -7.85 -17.54 30.98
C PRO A 532 -8.63 -16.90 32.13
N ASP A 533 -8.55 -15.58 32.22
CA ASP A 533 -9.37 -14.79 33.16
C ASP A 533 -10.79 -14.67 32.60
N GLU A 534 -11.71 -15.49 33.11
CA GLU A 534 -13.08 -15.58 32.62
C GLU A 534 -13.86 -14.26 32.82
N ALA A 535 -13.61 -13.54 33.92
CA ALA A 535 -14.27 -12.28 34.18
C ALA A 535 -13.83 -11.20 33.17
N LYS A 536 -12.54 -11.12 32.93
CA LYS A 536 -11.94 -10.20 31.96
C LYS A 536 -12.32 -10.55 30.51
N HIS A 537 -12.50 -11.85 30.22
CA HIS A 537 -13.01 -12.29 28.93
C HIS A 537 -14.46 -11.84 28.73
N ALA A 538 -15.34 -12.10 29.72
CA ALA A 538 -16.75 -11.71 29.65
C ALA A 538 -16.91 -10.19 29.52
N GLU A 539 -16.11 -9.39 30.27
CA GLU A 539 -16.08 -7.94 30.13
C GLU A 539 -15.68 -7.50 28.72
N THR A 540 -14.62 -8.13 28.16
CA THR A 540 -14.14 -7.80 26.82
C THR A 540 -15.14 -8.20 25.74
N GLU A 541 -15.81 -9.35 25.89
CA GLU A 541 -16.84 -9.82 24.96
C GLU A 541 -18.07 -8.89 24.97
N VAL A 542 -18.55 -8.50 26.15
CA VAL A 542 -19.65 -7.52 26.27
C VAL A 542 -19.24 -6.19 25.64
N ARG A 543 -18.02 -5.71 25.92
CA ARG A 543 -17.48 -4.50 25.30
C ARG A 543 -17.41 -4.61 23.79
N ALA A 544 -16.86 -5.73 23.25
CA ALA A 544 -16.73 -5.98 21.82
C ALA A 544 -18.09 -5.93 21.11
N LEU A 545 -19.09 -6.58 21.67
CA LEU A 545 -20.40 -6.74 21.02
C LEU A 545 -21.32 -5.54 21.22
N THR A 546 -21.29 -4.88 22.38
CA THR A 546 -22.24 -3.81 22.74
C THR A 546 -21.63 -2.41 22.72
N GLY A 547 -20.30 -2.30 22.81
CA GLY A 547 -19.59 -1.02 23.03
C GLY A 547 -19.72 -0.49 24.47
N ALA A 548 -20.28 -1.26 25.42
CA ALA A 548 -20.37 -0.86 26.80
C ALA A 548 -18.95 -0.71 27.40
N GLY A 549 -18.65 0.45 28.01
CA GLY A 549 -17.31 0.75 28.54
C GLY A 549 -16.23 0.94 27.45
N ALA A 550 -16.59 1.06 26.19
CA ALA A 550 -15.65 1.45 25.12
C ALA A 550 -15.16 2.89 25.36
N ALA A 551 -13.83 3.06 25.44
CA ALA A 551 -13.20 4.35 25.73
C ALA A 551 -13.24 5.28 24.52
#